data_536a3c4b126686c54dc2467f24f141eb
#
_entry.id   536a3c4b126686c54dc2467f24f141eb
#
_cell.length_a   1.000
_cell.length_b   1.000
_cell.length_c   1.000
_cell.angle_alpha   90.00
_cell.angle_beta   90.00
_cell.angle_gamma   90.00
#
_symmetry.space_group_name_H-M   'P 1'
#
loop_
_entity.id
_entity.type
_entity.pdbx_description
1 polymer ?
#
loop_
_entity_poly.entity_id
_entity_poly.type
_entity_poly.pdbx_seq_one_letter_code
_entity_poly.pdbx_strand_id
1 'polypeptide(L)'
;MMKQDFERFDMSVRPGHTKWYLHPLTIAVSLPDVLRHRMKLTRTGTEGLRPPYLLLCNHNAFFDFKAATRAIWPHRANYVVAIDGFIGREKLLRDVGCICKRKFTSDVSLIRNLQRTVKNGDVIVLYPEARYSLCGTTAVLPESIGMLCRLLKVPVVTFICRGHHINSPFWNLHDRGVAPTEAEMTLLYTPEQLKETSPEEISRAIADAFRYDEYRWQKERGIRVRYPKRAEGLHKVLYQCPVCREEFRMTSSGTRLTCSSCGAEWTMTELGELESPDGAGFSHIPDWYEWERANVRDEVARGVYSSGELAVTVDSLPNARGFIRLGEGVLVHDMNGFSVRGRDADGDVFEMVKPVPSLYSCHIEYDYLGKHGDCVDLNTLDDTWYIYPHGDRFSVTKMALATEELYFAHRRAVGRPCPPGLA
;
A
#
# COMPACT_ATOMS: atom_id res chain seq x y z
N MET A 1 -7.31 -4.99 -30.73
CA MET A 1 -8.53 -4.91 -29.90
C MET A 1 -8.85 -6.31 -29.43
N MET A 2 -8.61 -6.61 -28.15
CA MET A 2 -8.87 -7.94 -27.59
C MET A 2 -10.33 -8.34 -27.79
N LYS A 3 -10.56 -9.44 -28.49
CA LYS A 3 -11.89 -10.03 -28.71
C LYS A 3 -12.38 -10.92 -27.54
N GLN A 4 -11.62 -11.04 -26.45
CA GLN A 4 -12.07 -11.79 -25.28
C GLN A 4 -12.96 -10.89 -24.44
N ASP A 5 -14.27 -11.00 -24.67
CA ASP A 5 -15.32 -10.29 -23.91
C ASP A 5 -15.50 -10.96 -22.54
N PHE A 6 -14.53 -10.71 -21.63
CA PHE A 6 -14.65 -11.16 -20.25
C PHE A 6 -15.66 -10.28 -19.54
N GLU A 7 -16.58 -10.91 -18.82
CA GLU A 7 -17.45 -10.20 -17.89
C GLU A 7 -16.58 -9.37 -16.92
N ARG A 8 -16.80 -8.06 -16.88
CA ARG A 8 -16.07 -7.15 -16.02
C ARG A 8 -16.70 -7.11 -14.62
N PHE A 9 -15.88 -6.82 -13.61
CA PHE A 9 -16.37 -6.65 -12.25
C PHE A 9 -17.30 -5.43 -12.18
N ASP A 10 -18.51 -5.62 -11.65
CA ASP A 10 -19.45 -4.50 -11.49
C ASP A 10 -19.07 -3.64 -10.28
N MET A 11 -18.39 -2.51 -10.55
CA MET A 11 -18.00 -1.49 -9.58
C MET A 11 -19.19 -0.63 -9.11
N SER A 12 -20.34 -0.69 -9.80
CA SER A 12 -21.51 0.15 -9.52
C SER A 12 -22.41 -0.42 -8.43
N VAL A 13 -22.21 -1.67 -8.04
CA VAL A 13 -23.00 -2.34 -6.99
C VAL A 13 -22.99 -1.51 -5.72
N ARG A 14 -24.19 -1.20 -5.24
CA ARG A 14 -24.41 -0.34 -4.07
C ARG A 14 -23.97 -1.07 -2.80
N PRO A 15 -23.14 -0.46 -1.94
CA PRO A 15 -22.84 -1.00 -0.65
C PRO A 15 -24.11 -1.03 0.22
N GLY A 16 -24.32 -2.17 0.86
CA GLY A 16 -25.35 -2.34 1.88
C GLY A 16 -24.75 -2.27 3.27
N HIS A 17 -25.60 -2.38 4.28
CA HIS A 17 -25.16 -2.68 5.64
C HIS A 17 -24.57 -4.09 5.71
N THR A 18 -23.58 -4.26 6.59
CA THR A 18 -23.18 -5.63 7.01
C THR A 18 -24.42 -6.39 7.44
N LYS A 19 -24.65 -7.56 6.86
CA LYS A 19 -25.80 -8.41 7.22
C LYS A 19 -25.76 -8.74 8.72
N TRP A 20 -26.89 -8.68 9.39
CA TRP A 20 -26.98 -8.76 10.85
C TRP A 20 -26.32 -10.01 11.44
N TYR A 21 -26.36 -11.15 10.75
CA TYR A 21 -25.75 -12.40 11.17
C TYR A 21 -24.23 -12.47 10.92
N LEU A 22 -23.70 -11.66 9.98
CA LEU A 22 -22.26 -11.54 9.72
C LEU A 22 -21.58 -10.52 10.64
N HIS A 23 -22.33 -9.54 11.14
CA HIS A 23 -21.76 -8.50 11.98
C HIS A 23 -21.07 -9.04 13.25
N PRO A 24 -21.67 -9.94 14.08
CA PRO A 24 -20.95 -10.54 15.20
C PRO A 24 -19.79 -11.44 14.75
N LEU A 25 -19.84 -12.02 13.56
CA LEU A 25 -18.77 -12.84 13.03
C LEU A 25 -17.51 -11.98 12.72
N THR A 26 -17.67 -10.74 12.25
CA THR A 26 -16.51 -9.86 11.97
C THR A 26 -15.66 -9.65 13.22
N ILE A 27 -16.28 -9.39 14.37
CA ILE A 27 -15.54 -9.22 15.63
C ILE A 27 -15.03 -10.57 16.17
N ALA A 28 -15.79 -11.64 16.04
CA ALA A 28 -15.39 -12.97 16.51
C ALA A 28 -14.11 -13.45 15.79
N VAL A 29 -13.96 -13.18 14.49
CA VAL A 29 -12.75 -13.50 13.71
C VAL A 29 -11.58 -12.56 14.02
N SER A 30 -11.88 -11.32 14.41
CA SER A 30 -10.84 -10.31 14.67
C SER A 30 -10.26 -10.39 16.07
N LEU A 31 -11.11 -10.69 17.07
CA LEU A 31 -10.76 -10.61 18.49
C LEU A 31 -9.60 -11.54 18.92
N PRO A 32 -9.49 -12.80 18.44
CA PRO A 32 -8.37 -13.67 18.83
C PRO A 32 -6.99 -13.07 18.53
N ASP A 33 -6.81 -12.48 17.34
CA ASP A 33 -5.54 -11.86 16.96
C ASP A 33 -5.29 -10.57 17.74
N VAL A 34 -6.34 -9.75 17.93
CA VAL A 34 -6.24 -8.52 18.75
C VAL A 34 -5.80 -8.84 20.18
N LEU A 35 -6.33 -9.92 20.77
CA LEU A 35 -5.93 -10.40 22.10
C LEU A 35 -4.50 -10.98 22.10
N ARG A 36 -4.16 -11.79 21.10
CA ARG A 36 -2.83 -12.38 20.94
C ARG A 36 -1.75 -11.31 20.87
N HIS A 37 -1.97 -10.26 20.08
CA HIS A 37 -1.05 -9.14 19.93
C HIS A 37 -1.20 -8.09 21.05
N ARG A 38 -2.06 -8.32 22.04
CA ARG A 38 -2.30 -7.43 23.20
C ARG A 38 -2.43 -5.97 22.78
N MET A 39 -3.22 -5.73 21.71
CA MET A 39 -3.40 -4.40 21.13
C MET A 39 -3.91 -3.40 22.16
N LYS A 40 -3.17 -2.33 22.36
CA LYS A 40 -3.58 -1.19 23.17
C LYS A 40 -4.24 -0.15 22.29
N LEU A 41 -5.50 0.17 22.58
CA LEU A 41 -6.28 1.17 21.84
C LEU A 41 -6.39 2.45 22.66
N THR A 42 -5.86 3.54 22.13
CA THR A 42 -6.03 4.89 22.66
C THR A 42 -7.05 5.65 21.81
N ARG A 43 -7.90 6.45 22.47
CA ARG A 43 -8.92 7.29 21.84
C ARG A 43 -8.69 8.75 22.21
N THR A 44 -8.82 9.64 21.21
CA THR A 44 -8.69 11.08 21.42
C THR A 44 -9.81 11.79 20.68
N GLY A 45 -10.74 12.38 21.42
CA GLY A 45 -11.89 13.11 20.87
C GLY A 45 -12.91 12.23 20.14
N THR A 46 -12.83 10.90 20.30
CA THR A 46 -13.74 9.93 19.64
C THR A 46 -14.69 9.24 20.63
N GLU A 47 -14.67 9.64 21.89
CA GLU A 47 -15.55 9.14 22.94
C GLU A 47 -17.01 9.52 22.62
N GLY A 48 -17.87 8.50 22.52
CA GLY A 48 -19.28 8.69 22.14
C GLY A 48 -19.54 9.05 20.69
N LEU A 49 -18.51 9.10 19.83
CA LEU A 49 -18.68 9.35 18.39
C LEU A 49 -19.55 8.27 17.77
N ARG A 50 -20.61 8.69 17.09
CA ARG A 50 -21.55 7.81 16.39
C ARG A 50 -21.38 7.92 14.87
N PRO A 51 -21.56 6.81 14.11
CA PRO A 51 -21.55 6.89 12.64
C PRO A 51 -22.72 7.76 12.12
N PRO A 52 -22.57 8.31 10.89
CA PRO A 52 -21.48 8.04 9.96
C PRO A 52 -20.22 8.87 10.24
N TYR A 53 -19.05 8.29 10.04
CA TYR A 53 -17.77 9.00 10.01
C TYR A 53 -16.78 8.29 9.05
N LEU A 54 -15.77 9.03 8.60
CA LEU A 54 -14.68 8.51 7.79
C LEU A 54 -13.51 8.14 8.71
N LEU A 55 -13.14 6.86 8.72
CA LEU A 55 -11.96 6.34 9.40
C LEU A 55 -10.83 6.15 8.38
N LEU A 56 -9.79 6.95 8.49
CA LEU A 56 -8.57 6.87 7.68
C LEU A 56 -7.52 6.08 8.44
N CYS A 57 -7.11 4.93 7.89
CA CYS A 57 -6.18 4.00 8.53
C CYS A 57 -4.85 3.96 7.78
N ASN A 58 -3.71 3.91 8.51
CA ASN A 58 -2.44 3.52 7.91
C ASN A 58 -2.47 2.04 7.53
N HIS A 59 -1.59 1.61 6.60
CA HIS A 59 -1.67 0.26 6.04
C HIS A 59 -0.33 -0.47 6.08
N ASN A 60 -0.21 -1.37 7.05
CA ASN A 60 1.02 -2.11 7.32
C ASN A 60 0.90 -3.61 7.08
N ALA A 61 -0.25 -4.20 7.42
CA ALA A 61 -0.46 -5.64 7.34
C ALA A 61 -1.96 -5.97 7.33
N PHE A 62 -2.31 -7.23 7.02
CA PHE A 62 -3.70 -7.69 7.10
C PHE A 62 -4.32 -7.53 8.51
N PHE A 63 -3.49 -7.50 9.54
CA PHE A 63 -3.94 -7.27 10.92
C PHE A 63 -4.60 -5.88 11.13
N ASP A 64 -4.29 -4.89 10.31
CA ASP A 64 -4.90 -3.54 10.37
C ASP A 64 -6.43 -3.61 10.28
N PHE A 65 -6.95 -4.49 9.41
CA PHE A 65 -8.37 -4.74 9.27
C PHE A 65 -9.01 -5.23 10.59
N LYS A 66 -8.35 -6.15 11.29
CA LYS A 66 -8.85 -6.71 12.56
C LYS A 66 -8.80 -5.66 13.68
N ALA A 67 -7.73 -4.87 13.71
CA ALA A 67 -7.56 -3.76 14.64
C ALA A 67 -8.65 -2.69 14.44
N ALA A 68 -8.90 -2.27 13.19
CA ALA A 68 -9.96 -1.33 12.86
C ALA A 68 -11.34 -1.87 13.24
N THR A 69 -11.64 -3.14 12.91
CA THR A 69 -12.90 -3.80 13.30
C THR A 69 -13.11 -3.75 14.82
N ARG A 70 -12.06 -4.05 15.61
CA ARG A 70 -12.14 -3.97 17.07
C ARG A 70 -12.35 -2.53 17.56
N ALA A 71 -11.71 -1.55 16.91
CA ALA A 71 -11.80 -0.16 17.32
C ALA A 71 -13.19 0.45 17.09
N ILE A 72 -13.88 0.06 16.02
CA ILE A 72 -15.21 0.60 15.66
C ILE A 72 -16.36 -0.17 16.29
N TRP A 73 -16.13 -1.39 16.82
CA TRP A 73 -17.18 -2.19 17.42
C TRP A 73 -17.94 -1.42 18.52
N PRO A 74 -19.31 -1.46 18.59
CA PRO A 74 -20.23 -2.32 17.83
C PRO A 74 -20.81 -1.71 16.54
N HIS A 75 -20.21 -0.66 15.99
CA HIS A 75 -20.72 -0.01 14.78
C HIS A 75 -20.45 -0.84 13.52
N ARG A 76 -21.32 -0.68 12.52
CA ARG A 76 -21.14 -1.27 11.19
C ARG A 76 -20.20 -0.42 10.36
N ALA A 77 -19.47 -1.07 9.45
CA ALA A 77 -18.56 -0.37 8.56
C ALA A 77 -18.57 -0.94 7.14
N ASN A 78 -18.33 -0.06 6.18
CA ASN A 78 -18.03 -0.40 4.79
C ASN A 78 -16.54 -0.17 4.55
N TYR A 79 -15.80 -1.26 4.32
CA TYR A 79 -14.37 -1.23 4.01
C TYR A 79 -14.15 -1.05 2.52
N VAL A 80 -13.24 -0.17 2.15
CA VAL A 80 -12.73 -0.10 0.77
C VAL A 80 -11.65 -1.16 0.59
N VAL A 81 -11.89 -2.10 -0.31
CA VAL A 81 -11.06 -3.30 -0.52
C VAL A 81 -10.65 -3.39 -1.99
N ALA A 82 -9.40 -3.75 -2.25
CA ALA A 82 -8.90 -3.95 -3.60
C ALA A 82 -9.56 -5.17 -4.28
N ILE A 83 -9.60 -5.15 -5.63
CA ILE A 83 -10.28 -6.19 -6.43
C ILE A 83 -9.76 -7.60 -6.16
N ASP A 84 -8.46 -7.75 -5.94
CA ASP A 84 -7.82 -9.03 -5.61
C ASP A 84 -8.37 -9.63 -4.30
N GLY A 85 -8.73 -8.79 -3.34
CA GLY A 85 -9.41 -9.23 -2.11
C GLY A 85 -10.77 -9.89 -2.36
N PHE A 86 -11.42 -9.62 -3.49
CA PHE A 86 -12.71 -10.20 -3.85
C PHE A 86 -12.62 -11.58 -4.52
N ILE A 87 -11.43 -12.03 -4.96
CA ILE A 87 -11.27 -13.31 -5.66
C ILE A 87 -11.87 -14.45 -4.84
N GLY A 88 -12.87 -15.15 -5.44
CA GLY A 88 -13.59 -16.26 -4.82
C GLY A 88 -14.47 -15.90 -3.62
N ARG A 89 -14.56 -14.62 -3.23
CA ARG A 89 -15.26 -14.15 -2.02
C ARG A 89 -16.21 -12.98 -2.29
N GLU A 90 -16.51 -12.66 -3.54
CA GLU A 90 -17.28 -11.47 -3.90
C GLU A 90 -18.59 -11.37 -3.12
N LYS A 91 -19.41 -12.45 -3.10
CA LYS A 91 -20.68 -12.46 -2.38
C LYS A 91 -20.50 -12.15 -0.89
N LEU A 92 -19.53 -12.80 -0.24
CA LEU A 92 -19.26 -12.58 1.18
C LEU A 92 -18.84 -11.14 1.47
N LEU A 93 -17.91 -10.60 0.67
CA LEU A 93 -17.43 -9.22 0.87
C LEU A 93 -18.52 -8.18 0.61
N ARG A 94 -19.40 -8.41 -0.38
CA ARG A 94 -20.58 -7.56 -0.58
C ARG A 94 -21.57 -7.68 0.59
N ASP A 95 -21.76 -8.86 1.12
CA ASP A 95 -22.66 -9.14 2.26
C ASP A 95 -22.16 -8.52 3.58
N VAL A 96 -20.84 -8.33 3.74
CA VAL A 96 -20.27 -7.55 4.85
C VAL A 96 -20.14 -6.07 4.54
N GLY A 97 -20.56 -5.62 3.36
CA GLY A 97 -20.62 -4.21 2.97
C GLY A 97 -19.33 -3.66 2.38
N CYS A 98 -18.38 -4.51 1.95
CA CYS A 98 -17.14 -4.03 1.32
C CYS A 98 -17.41 -3.36 -0.02
N ILE A 99 -16.64 -2.28 -0.28
CA ILE A 99 -16.66 -1.50 -1.52
C ILE A 99 -15.40 -1.88 -2.31
N CYS A 100 -15.58 -2.39 -3.53
CA CYS A 100 -14.45 -2.73 -4.38
C CYS A 100 -13.78 -1.48 -4.95
N LYS A 101 -12.45 -1.51 -5.05
CA LYS A 101 -11.62 -0.46 -5.66
C LYS A 101 -10.50 -1.08 -6.49
N ARG A 102 -10.23 -0.51 -7.67
CA ARG A 102 -8.96 -0.72 -8.38
C ARG A 102 -7.97 0.36 -7.95
N LYS A 103 -6.80 -0.06 -7.47
CA LYS A 103 -5.79 0.82 -6.86
C LYS A 103 -5.35 1.92 -7.85
N PHE A 104 -5.05 3.10 -7.35
CA PHE A 104 -4.52 4.24 -8.12
C PHE A 104 -5.35 4.64 -9.36
N THR A 105 -6.67 4.42 -9.33
CA THR A 105 -7.60 4.87 -10.39
C THR A 105 -8.51 5.99 -9.90
N SER A 106 -8.91 6.89 -10.80
CA SER A 106 -9.94 7.91 -10.53
C SER A 106 -11.31 7.30 -10.81
N ASP A 107 -12.02 6.89 -9.74
CA ASP A 107 -13.25 6.12 -9.83
C ASP A 107 -14.45 6.91 -9.24
N VAL A 108 -15.35 7.33 -10.10
CA VAL A 108 -16.58 8.02 -9.70
C VAL A 108 -17.56 7.09 -8.97
N SER A 109 -17.53 5.78 -9.28
CA SER A 109 -18.37 4.79 -8.60
C SER A 109 -17.98 4.66 -7.13
N LEU A 110 -16.67 4.71 -6.82
CA LEU A 110 -16.20 4.77 -5.43
C LEU A 110 -16.82 5.93 -4.68
N ILE A 111 -16.72 7.15 -5.23
CA ILE A 111 -17.26 8.36 -4.57
C ILE A 111 -18.75 8.22 -4.29
N ARG A 112 -19.52 7.73 -5.28
CA ARG A 112 -20.97 7.47 -5.11
C ARG A 112 -21.24 6.43 -4.03
N ASN A 113 -20.44 5.39 -3.95
CA ASN A 113 -20.59 4.32 -2.96
C ASN A 113 -20.23 4.81 -1.55
N LEU A 114 -19.19 5.65 -1.39
CA LEU A 114 -18.86 6.29 -0.12
C LEU A 114 -20.00 7.23 0.36
N GLN A 115 -20.58 8.03 -0.54
CA GLN A 115 -21.74 8.86 -0.20
C GLN A 115 -22.97 8.04 0.20
N ARG A 116 -23.14 6.85 -0.37
CA ARG A 116 -24.21 5.91 0.03
C ARG A 116 -23.96 5.34 1.43
N THR A 117 -22.72 4.98 1.74
CA THR A 117 -22.35 4.56 3.09
C THR A 117 -22.69 5.63 4.13
N VAL A 118 -22.38 6.90 3.83
CA VAL A 118 -22.78 8.02 4.69
C VAL A 118 -24.29 8.07 4.89
N LYS A 119 -25.08 7.96 3.79
CA LYS A 119 -26.56 7.94 3.86
C LYS A 119 -27.10 6.75 4.63
N ASN A 120 -26.42 5.62 4.60
CA ASN A 120 -26.77 4.43 5.35
C ASN A 120 -26.47 4.59 6.87
N GLY A 121 -25.69 5.58 7.27
CA GLY A 121 -25.28 5.78 8.65
C GLY A 121 -24.20 4.81 9.12
N ASP A 122 -23.38 4.26 8.21
CA ASP A 122 -22.29 3.35 8.53
C ASP A 122 -20.93 4.07 8.55
N VAL A 123 -19.93 3.45 9.18
CA VAL A 123 -18.54 3.92 9.15
C VAL A 123 -17.92 3.60 7.79
N ILE A 124 -17.21 4.57 7.21
CA ILE A 124 -16.34 4.31 6.05
C ILE A 124 -14.95 4.00 6.59
N VAL A 125 -14.37 2.87 6.22
CA VAL A 125 -12.96 2.54 6.51
C VAL A 125 -12.16 2.58 5.22
N LEU A 126 -11.18 3.48 5.17
CA LEU A 126 -10.35 3.73 4.01
C LEU A 126 -8.87 3.71 4.40
N TYR A 127 -8.08 2.99 3.60
CA TYR A 127 -6.62 2.97 3.65
C TYR A 127 -6.07 3.86 2.52
N PRO A 128 -5.79 5.15 2.78
CA PRO A 128 -5.48 6.09 1.70
C PRO A 128 -4.12 5.83 1.03
N GLU A 129 -3.23 5.10 1.67
CA GLU A 129 -1.96 4.66 1.10
C GLU A 129 -2.14 3.69 -0.08
N ALA A 130 -3.30 2.99 -0.15
CA ALA A 130 -3.67 2.03 -1.19
C ALA A 130 -2.68 0.85 -1.38
N ARG A 131 -1.69 0.73 -0.52
CA ARG A 131 -0.70 -0.36 -0.45
C ARG A 131 -0.18 -0.51 0.98
N TYR A 132 0.43 -1.65 1.29
CA TYR A 132 1.19 -1.81 2.53
C TYR A 132 2.44 -0.94 2.51
N SER A 133 2.85 -0.45 3.68
CA SER A 133 4.14 0.22 3.83
C SER A 133 5.29 -0.71 3.44
N LEU A 134 6.20 -0.25 2.58
CA LEU A 134 7.35 -1.03 2.14
C LEU A 134 8.47 -1.05 3.18
N CYS A 135 8.68 0.03 3.92
CA CYS A 135 9.80 0.18 4.84
C CYS A 135 9.39 0.58 6.28
N GLY A 136 8.10 0.48 6.64
CA GLY A 136 7.62 0.80 7.97
C GLY A 136 7.36 2.29 8.23
N THR A 137 7.27 3.09 7.16
CA THR A 137 6.86 4.51 7.20
C THR A 137 5.67 4.74 6.27
N THR A 138 5.06 5.93 6.35
CA THR A 138 3.90 6.30 5.53
C THR A 138 4.25 6.28 4.04
N ALA A 139 3.39 5.67 3.22
CA ALA A 139 3.44 5.79 1.77
C ALA A 139 2.85 7.12 1.28
N VAL A 140 3.03 7.42 -0.01
CA VAL A 140 2.46 8.64 -0.63
C VAL A 140 0.94 8.63 -0.54
N LEU A 141 0.36 9.69 0.00
CA LEU A 141 -1.09 9.86 0.11
C LEU A 141 -1.66 10.56 -1.13
N PRO A 142 -2.92 10.26 -1.54
CA PRO A 142 -3.54 10.94 -2.66
C PRO A 142 -3.81 12.42 -2.36
N GLU A 143 -3.49 13.31 -3.28
CA GLU A 143 -3.77 14.75 -3.15
C GLU A 143 -5.24 15.07 -2.91
N SER A 144 -6.13 14.24 -3.48
CA SER A 144 -7.59 14.44 -3.42
C SER A 144 -8.21 14.07 -2.06
N ILE A 145 -7.42 13.63 -1.07
CA ILE A 145 -7.98 13.15 0.21
C ILE A 145 -8.73 14.27 0.97
N GLY A 146 -8.21 15.48 0.98
CA GLY A 146 -8.89 16.63 1.61
C GLY A 146 -10.19 17.00 0.91
N MET A 147 -10.21 16.95 -0.43
CA MET A 147 -11.43 17.14 -1.21
C MET A 147 -12.48 16.07 -0.90
N LEU A 148 -12.04 14.80 -0.77
CA LEU A 148 -12.94 13.70 -0.38
C LEU A 148 -13.57 13.96 0.98
N CYS A 149 -12.78 14.35 1.98
CA CYS A 149 -13.26 14.67 3.33
C CYS A 149 -14.33 15.77 3.28
N ARG A 150 -14.09 16.86 2.56
CA ARG A 150 -15.07 17.95 2.38
C ARG A 150 -16.34 17.51 1.66
N LEU A 151 -16.21 16.62 0.69
CA LEU A 151 -17.35 16.10 -0.09
C LEU A 151 -18.26 15.22 0.77
N LEU A 152 -17.68 14.39 1.65
CA LEU A 152 -18.45 13.49 2.50
C LEU A 152 -19.15 14.21 3.67
N LYS A 153 -18.61 15.32 4.17
CA LYS A 153 -19.20 16.15 5.23
C LYS A 153 -19.52 15.39 6.53
N VAL A 154 -18.72 14.40 6.85
CA VAL A 154 -18.81 13.59 8.10
C VAL A 154 -17.55 13.79 8.92
N PRO A 155 -17.56 13.46 10.23
CA PRO A 155 -16.33 13.50 11.04
C PRO A 155 -15.21 12.70 10.37
N VAL A 156 -13.99 13.24 10.36
CA VAL A 156 -12.78 12.57 9.88
C VAL A 156 -11.97 12.11 11.07
N VAL A 157 -11.73 10.83 11.13
CA VAL A 157 -11.00 10.16 12.21
C VAL A 157 -9.78 9.48 11.61
N THR A 158 -8.62 9.64 12.23
CA THR A 158 -7.41 8.86 11.88
C THR A 158 -7.30 7.65 12.79
N PHE A 159 -6.77 6.55 12.24
CA PHE A 159 -6.51 5.32 12.98
C PHE A 159 -5.11 4.82 12.62
N ILE A 160 -4.15 5.10 13.51
CA ILE A 160 -2.75 4.81 13.28
C ILE A 160 -2.33 3.63 14.15
N CYS A 161 -1.95 2.55 13.47
CA CYS A 161 -1.48 1.31 14.08
C CYS A 161 0.05 1.28 14.09
N ARG A 162 0.64 0.77 15.17
CA ARG A 162 2.08 0.54 15.34
C ARG A 162 2.35 -0.89 15.80
N GLY A 163 3.45 -1.46 15.33
CA GLY A 163 3.82 -2.85 15.57
C GLY A 163 3.30 -3.82 14.51
N HIS A 164 2.48 -3.34 13.58
CA HIS A 164 1.89 -4.20 12.55
C HIS A 164 2.88 -4.51 11.41
N HIS A 165 3.63 -3.49 10.96
CA HIS A 165 4.66 -3.71 9.94
C HIS A 165 5.77 -4.62 10.46
N ILE A 166 6.32 -4.35 11.65
CA ILE A 166 7.39 -5.20 12.21
C ILE A 166 6.91 -6.61 12.56
N ASN A 167 5.60 -6.79 12.78
CA ASN A 167 4.99 -8.11 12.99
C ASN A 167 4.89 -8.92 11.69
N SER A 168 4.52 -8.29 10.60
CA SER A 168 4.32 -8.94 9.30
C SER A 168 4.67 -7.95 8.17
N PRO A 169 5.97 -7.65 7.97
CA PRO A 169 6.38 -6.71 6.94
C PRO A 169 6.04 -7.25 5.55
N PHE A 170 5.72 -6.33 4.64
CA PHE A 170 5.24 -6.66 3.31
C PHE A 170 6.21 -7.55 2.50
N TRP A 171 7.50 -7.41 2.74
CA TRP A 171 8.54 -8.23 2.10
C TRP A 171 8.73 -9.62 2.74
N ASN A 172 8.01 -9.91 3.86
CA ASN A 172 8.02 -11.22 4.54
C ASN A 172 6.75 -11.35 5.40
N LEU A 173 5.64 -11.77 4.79
CA LEU A 173 4.30 -11.79 5.39
C LEU A 173 4.09 -12.92 6.42
N HIS A 174 5.04 -13.08 7.34
CA HIS A 174 4.92 -13.99 8.48
C HIS A 174 4.54 -13.24 9.75
N ASP A 175 3.58 -13.80 10.50
CA ASP A 175 3.27 -13.34 11.86
C ASP A 175 4.42 -13.66 12.81
N ARG A 176 5.13 -12.63 13.27
CA ARG A 176 6.31 -12.72 14.15
C ARG A 176 5.96 -12.66 15.63
N GLY A 177 4.67 -12.58 15.99
CA GLY A 177 4.18 -12.58 17.35
C GLY A 177 4.49 -11.28 18.11
N VAL A 178 4.60 -10.16 17.44
CA VAL A 178 4.83 -8.85 18.07
C VAL A 178 3.69 -8.51 19.02
N ALA A 179 4.04 -8.24 20.29
CA ALA A 179 3.11 -7.82 21.32
C ALA A 179 3.85 -7.04 22.44
N PRO A 180 3.28 -5.93 22.97
CA PRO A 180 2.01 -5.33 22.55
C PRO A 180 2.14 -4.57 21.23
N THR A 181 1.02 -4.50 20.48
CA THR A 181 0.82 -3.52 19.41
C THR A 181 0.04 -2.33 19.94
N GLU A 182 0.11 -1.19 19.25
CA GLU A 182 -0.61 0.02 19.63
C GLU A 182 -1.50 0.49 18.47
N ALA A 183 -2.66 1.05 18.81
CA ALA A 183 -3.56 1.69 17.86
C ALA A 183 -4.09 2.99 18.47
N GLU A 184 -4.03 4.07 17.70
CA GLU A 184 -4.50 5.38 18.11
C GLU A 184 -5.63 5.83 17.19
N MET A 185 -6.79 6.15 17.79
CA MET A 185 -7.99 6.61 17.10
C MET A 185 -8.26 8.06 17.48
N THR A 186 -8.05 9.00 16.57
CA THR A 186 -8.11 10.44 16.83
C THR A 186 -9.12 11.15 15.95
N LEU A 187 -10.03 11.94 16.51
CA LEU A 187 -10.90 12.85 15.76
C LEU A 187 -10.04 13.98 15.21
N LEU A 188 -9.86 14.01 13.89
CA LEU A 188 -9.06 15.03 13.22
C LEU A 188 -9.90 16.27 12.86
N TYR A 189 -11.11 16.07 12.32
CA TYR A 189 -12.03 17.14 11.94
C TYR A 189 -13.47 16.79 12.27
N THR A 190 -14.22 17.77 12.76
CA THR A 190 -15.69 17.74 12.77
C THR A 190 -16.25 18.19 11.42
N PRO A 191 -17.54 17.93 11.11
CA PRO A 191 -18.18 18.43 9.88
C PRO A 191 -18.16 19.96 9.76
N GLU A 192 -18.22 20.68 10.88
CA GLU A 192 -18.18 22.16 10.94
C GLU A 192 -16.78 22.65 10.54
N GLN A 193 -15.74 22.09 11.14
CA GLN A 193 -14.35 22.41 10.80
C GLN A 193 -14.03 22.15 9.33
N LEU A 194 -14.55 21.05 8.76
CA LEU A 194 -14.36 20.72 7.32
C LEU A 194 -14.93 21.79 6.38
N LYS A 195 -15.97 22.54 6.78
CA LYS A 195 -16.53 23.61 5.95
C LYS A 195 -15.62 24.83 5.88
N GLU A 196 -14.91 25.09 6.96
CA GLU A 196 -14.05 26.27 7.15
C GLU A 196 -12.61 26.06 6.70
N THR A 197 -12.17 24.79 6.57
CA THR A 197 -10.78 24.43 6.24
C THR A 197 -10.66 24.10 4.73
N SER A 198 -9.59 24.58 4.11
CA SER A 198 -9.30 24.27 2.69
C SER A 198 -8.97 22.79 2.48
N PRO A 199 -9.22 22.22 1.29
CA PRO A 199 -8.84 20.84 0.99
C PRO A 199 -7.35 20.58 1.16
N GLU A 200 -6.51 21.57 0.85
CA GLU A 200 -5.05 21.52 0.94
C GLU A 200 -4.59 21.43 2.39
N GLU A 201 -5.21 22.24 3.28
CA GLU A 201 -4.93 22.19 4.72
C GLU A 201 -5.39 20.87 5.33
N ILE A 202 -6.56 20.35 4.94
CA ILE A 202 -7.04 19.04 5.38
C ILE A 202 -6.08 17.94 4.93
N SER A 203 -5.62 17.96 3.67
CA SER A 203 -4.66 16.97 3.15
C SER A 203 -3.35 17.02 3.93
N ARG A 204 -2.87 18.21 4.28
CA ARG A 204 -1.64 18.39 5.07
C ARG A 204 -1.82 17.85 6.48
N ALA A 205 -2.92 18.17 7.16
CA ALA A 205 -3.20 17.68 8.50
C ALA A 205 -3.34 16.14 8.53
N ILE A 206 -3.92 15.53 7.49
CA ILE A 206 -3.97 14.07 7.35
C ILE A 206 -2.56 13.51 7.18
N ALA A 207 -1.74 14.11 6.31
CA ALA A 207 -0.36 13.68 6.11
C ALA A 207 0.47 13.77 7.40
N ASP A 208 0.31 14.84 8.18
CA ASP A 208 0.95 15.00 9.47
C ASP A 208 0.51 13.94 10.49
N ALA A 209 -0.80 13.63 10.53
CA ALA A 209 -1.35 12.60 11.40
C ALA A 209 -0.90 11.17 11.00
N PHE A 210 -0.52 10.97 9.73
CA PHE A 210 -0.02 9.70 9.20
C PHE A 210 1.49 9.54 9.34
N ARG A 211 2.22 10.49 9.92
CA ARG A 211 3.66 10.34 10.16
C ARG A 211 3.92 9.31 11.23
N TYR A 212 4.48 8.20 10.84
CA TYR A 212 4.95 7.15 11.75
C TYR A 212 6.24 6.53 11.23
N ASP A 213 6.94 5.86 12.15
CA ASP A 213 8.15 5.10 11.87
C ASP A 213 8.13 3.87 12.78
N GLU A 214 7.88 2.71 12.22
CA GLU A 214 7.71 1.44 12.92
C GLU A 214 9.00 1.00 13.62
N TYR A 215 10.17 1.26 13.01
CA TYR A 215 11.45 0.83 13.58
C TYR A 215 11.92 1.74 14.70
N ARG A 216 11.70 3.06 14.61
CA ARG A 216 11.94 3.98 15.74
C ARG A 216 11.02 3.66 16.89
N TRP A 217 9.73 3.47 16.63
CA TRP A 217 8.76 3.07 17.64
C TRP A 217 9.15 1.74 18.29
N GLN A 218 9.58 0.72 17.50
CA GLN A 218 10.05 -0.56 17.98
C GLN A 218 11.20 -0.40 18.99
N LYS A 219 12.20 0.40 18.61
CA LYS A 219 13.38 0.66 19.42
C LYS A 219 13.01 1.39 20.72
N GLU A 220 12.21 2.45 20.64
CA GLU A 220 11.73 3.23 21.78
C GLU A 220 10.93 2.39 22.79
N ARG A 221 10.12 1.44 22.29
CA ARG A 221 9.34 0.51 23.12
C ARG A 221 10.14 -0.71 23.56
N GLY A 222 11.37 -0.92 23.09
CA GLY A 222 12.21 -2.07 23.39
C GLY A 222 11.61 -3.40 22.93
N ILE A 223 10.81 -3.39 21.84
CA ILE A 223 10.11 -4.57 21.35
C ILE A 223 11.09 -5.45 20.55
N ARG A 224 11.39 -6.62 21.07
CA ARG A 224 12.32 -7.56 20.46
C ARG A 224 11.61 -8.56 19.56
N VAL A 225 11.97 -8.56 18.27
CA VAL A 225 11.51 -9.53 17.27
C VAL A 225 12.56 -10.65 17.16
N ARG A 226 12.29 -11.78 17.79
CA ARG A 226 13.22 -12.94 17.86
C ARG A 226 13.07 -13.89 16.66
N TYR A 227 12.27 -13.53 15.68
CA TYR A 227 12.07 -14.36 14.49
C TYR A 227 13.40 -14.58 13.75
N PRO A 228 13.82 -15.86 13.54
CA PRO A 228 15.16 -16.15 13.03
C PRO A 228 15.38 -15.77 11.57
N LYS A 229 14.28 -15.52 10.82
CA LYS A 229 14.29 -15.10 9.41
C LYS A 229 13.86 -13.64 9.25
N ARG A 230 14.14 -12.79 10.24
CA ARG A 230 13.61 -11.41 10.28
C ARG A 230 14.13 -10.50 9.16
N ALA A 231 15.30 -10.79 8.56
CA ALA A 231 15.83 -10.07 7.40
C ALA A 231 15.49 -10.73 6.05
N GLU A 232 14.96 -11.97 6.04
CA GLU A 232 14.69 -12.69 4.80
C GLU A 232 13.64 -11.97 3.96
N GLY A 233 13.99 -11.59 2.71
CA GLY A 233 13.16 -10.78 1.81
C GLY A 233 13.48 -9.28 1.83
N LEU A 234 14.21 -8.77 2.84
CA LEU A 234 14.49 -7.33 2.98
C LEU A 234 15.29 -6.76 1.80
N HIS A 235 16.10 -7.58 1.12
CA HIS A 235 16.84 -7.18 -0.10
C HIS A 235 15.93 -6.73 -1.26
N LYS A 236 14.65 -7.08 -1.23
CA LYS A 236 13.66 -6.65 -2.22
C LYS A 236 13.25 -5.19 -2.03
N VAL A 237 13.29 -4.73 -0.78
CA VAL A 237 13.05 -3.33 -0.40
C VAL A 237 14.33 -2.53 -0.55
N LEU A 238 15.44 -3.04 0.02
CA LEU A 238 16.77 -2.42 -0.01
C LEU A 238 17.58 -3.05 -1.16
N TYR A 239 17.33 -2.57 -2.37
CA TYR A 239 17.82 -3.19 -3.61
C TYR A 239 19.19 -2.67 -4.05
N GLN A 240 19.65 -1.52 -3.50
CA GLN A 240 20.92 -0.89 -3.85
C GLN A 240 21.90 -0.92 -2.68
N CYS A 241 23.12 -1.38 -2.92
CA CYS A 241 24.17 -1.42 -1.91
C CYS A 241 24.71 0.00 -1.60
N PRO A 242 24.73 0.45 -0.33
CA PRO A 242 25.22 1.78 0.00
C PRO A 242 26.76 1.89 -0.05
N VAL A 243 27.47 0.75 -0.08
CA VAL A 243 28.94 0.70 -0.11
C VAL A 243 29.47 0.81 -1.54
N CYS A 244 29.07 -0.12 -2.42
CA CYS A 244 29.55 -0.12 -3.81
C CYS A 244 28.60 0.54 -4.80
N ARG A 245 27.39 0.91 -4.38
CA ARG A 245 26.31 1.49 -5.17
C ARG A 245 25.70 0.62 -6.25
N GLU A 246 26.14 -0.65 -6.35
CA GLU A 246 25.54 -1.62 -7.27
C GLU A 246 24.08 -1.90 -6.92
N GLU A 247 23.23 -1.95 -7.95
CA GLU A 247 21.83 -2.28 -7.86
C GLU A 247 21.58 -3.76 -8.13
N PHE A 248 20.49 -4.31 -7.55
CA PHE A 248 20.00 -5.67 -7.79
C PHE A 248 21.00 -6.78 -7.39
N ARG A 249 21.99 -6.43 -6.54
CA ARG A 249 23.00 -7.37 -6.02
C ARG A 249 22.84 -7.64 -4.52
N MET A 250 21.80 -7.10 -3.92
CA MET A 250 21.48 -7.39 -2.53
C MET A 250 20.79 -8.75 -2.42
N THR A 251 21.14 -9.50 -1.39
CA THR A 251 20.50 -10.79 -1.03
C THR A 251 20.23 -10.82 0.47
N SER A 252 19.29 -11.64 0.92
CA SER A 252 19.02 -11.78 2.36
C SER A 252 18.67 -13.20 2.72
N SER A 253 19.14 -13.66 3.88
CA SER A 253 18.86 -14.96 4.45
C SER A 253 18.90 -14.90 5.96
N GLY A 254 17.91 -15.48 6.62
CA GLY A 254 17.83 -15.48 8.07
C GLY A 254 17.78 -14.06 8.66
N THR A 255 18.87 -13.66 9.33
CA THR A 255 19.01 -12.32 9.93
C THR A 255 19.96 -11.41 9.14
N ARG A 256 20.50 -11.87 8.01
CA ARG A 256 21.56 -11.19 7.27
C ARG A 256 21.04 -10.61 5.96
N LEU A 257 21.61 -9.47 5.60
CA LEU A 257 21.51 -8.79 4.32
C LEU A 257 22.92 -8.65 3.77
N THR A 258 23.17 -9.06 2.52
CA THR A 258 24.52 -9.13 1.94
C THR A 258 24.52 -8.60 0.53
N CYS A 259 25.53 -7.85 0.14
CA CYS A 259 25.78 -7.47 -1.25
C CYS A 259 26.66 -8.52 -1.93
N SER A 260 26.16 -9.20 -2.96
CA SER A 260 26.91 -10.20 -3.73
C SER A 260 28.01 -9.62 -4.60
N SER A 261 28.03 -8.30 -4.83
CA SER A 261 29.05 -7.62 -5.62
C SER A 261 30.30 -7.28 -4.81
N CYS A 262 30.16 -6.66 -3.62
CA CYS A 262 31.30 -6.19 -2.82
C CYS A 262 31.49 -6.97 -1.52
N GLY A 263 30.58 -7.88 -1.16
CA GLY A 263 30.66 -8.68 0.07
C GLY A 263 30.25 -7.95 1.35
N ALA A 264 29.81 -6.68 1.27
CA ALA A 264 29.33 -5.96 2.44
C ALA A 264 28.11 -6.66 3.06
N GLU A 265 28.10 -6.74 4.40
CA GLU A 265 27.08 -7.49 5.15
C GLU A 265 26.49 -6.66 6.29
N TRP A 266 25.20 -6.87 6.55
CA TRP A 266 24.47 -6.30 7.67
C TRP A 266 23.68 -7.41 8.38
N THR A 267 23.66 -7.34 9.71
CA THR A 267 22.80 -8.19 10.54
C THR A 267 21.64 -7.37 11.06
N MET A 268 20.42 -7.81 10.80
CA MET A 268 19.23 -7.22 11.41
C MET A 268 19.11 -7.67 12.85
N THR A 269 19.15 -6.73 13.79
CA THR A 269 19.01 -6.99 15.22
C THR A 269 17.57 -7.35 15.60
N GLU A 270 17.36 -7.82 16.83
CA GLU A 270 16.00 -8.04 17.36
C GLU A 270 15.20 -6.73 17.51
N LEU A 271 15.87 -5.59 17.57
CA LEU A 271 15.27 -4.26 17.64
C LEU A 271 15.05 -3.60 16.27
N GLY A 272 15.30 -4.33 15.17
CA GLY A 272 15.07 -3.86 13.81
C GLY A 272 16.16 -2.98 13.22
N GLU A 273 17.29 -2.82 13.93
CA GLU A 273 18.46 -2.10 13.42
C GLU A 273 19.32 -3.00 12.54
N LEU A 274 19.99 -2.41 11.55
CA LEU A 274 20.96 -3.08 10.70
C LEU A 274 22.37 -2.75 11.19
N GLU A 275 23.10 -3.76 11.63
CA GLU A 275 24.49 -3.63 12.11
C GLU A 275 25.44 -4.20 11.06
N SER A 276 26.40 -3.38 10.61
CA SER A 276 27.54 -3.81 9.78
C SER A 276 28.80 -3.91 10.63
N PRO A 277 29.66 -4.91 10.42
CA PRO A 277 30.94 -5.04 11.14
C PRO A 277 31.81 -3.78 11.05
N ASP A 278 31.77 -3.10 9.91
CA ASP A 278 32.57 -1.90 9.62
C ASP A 278 31.82 -0.59 9.87
N GLY A 279 30.58 -0.65 10.38
CA GLY A 279 29.70 0.50 10.57
C GLY A 279 29.28 1.17 9.25
N ALA A 280 29.44 0.47 8.12
CA ALA A 280 29.14 1.00 6.81
C ALA A 280 27.63 1.04 6.52
N GLY A 281 27.20 2.02 5.75
CA GLY A 281 25.83 2.16 5.27
C GLY A 281 24.87 2.69 6.34
N PHE A 282 23.68 2.14 6.40
CA PHE A 282 22.58 2.60 7.26
C PHE A 282 22.25 1.57 8.34
N SER A 283 22.02 2.03 9.56
CA SER A 283 21.49 1.21 10.64
C SER A 283 19.96 1.18 10.69
N HIS A 284 19.30 2.13 10.01
CA HIS A 284 17.85 2.32 10.03
C HIS A 284 17.26 2.05 8.63
N ILE A 285 16.33 1.11 8.54
CA ILE A 285 15.76 0.65 7.26
C ILE A 285 15.10 1.80 6.48
N PRO A 286 14.25 2.66 7.09
CA PRO A 286 13.68 3.80 6.37
C PRO A 286 14.73 4.79 5.84
N ASP A 287 15.82 5.02 6.55
CA ASP A 287 16.87 5.95 6.08
C ASP A 287 17.59 5.39 4.83
N TRP A 288 17.80 4.06 4.76
CA TRP A 288 18.33 3.40 3.56
C TRP A 288 17.36 3.52 2.39
N TYR A 289 16.08 3.21 2.62
CA TYR A 289 15.03 3.33 1.62
C TYR A 289 14.90 4.76 1.07
N GLU A 290 15.00 5.80 1.92
CA GLU A 290 14.96 7.20 1.50
C GLU A 290 16.25 7.61 0.75
N TRP A 291 17.39 7.02 1.07
CA TRP A 291 18.60 7.17 0.27
C TRP A 291 18.44 6.58 -1.14
N GLU A 292 17.83 5.42 -1.28
CA GLU A 292 17.48 4.83 -2.58
C GLU A 292 16.52 5.74 -3.35
N ARG A 293 15.50 6.28 -2.68
CA ARG A 293 14.60 7.29 -3.25
C ARG A 293 15.35 8.52 -3.76
N ALA A 294 16.32 9.02 -3.00
CA ALA A 294 17.11 10.17 -3.40
C ALA A 294 17.95 9.88 -4.66
N ASN A 295 18.50 8.67 -4.80
CA ASN A 295 19.21 8.26 -6.00
C ASN A 295 18.28 8.19 -7.22
N VAL A 296 17.08 7.61 -7.07
CA VAL A 296 16.06 7.57 -8.13
C VAL A 296 15.61 8.99 -8.50
N ARG A 297 15.43 9.88 -7.52
CA ARG A 297 15.11 11.31 -7.75
C ARG A 297 16.19 12.01 -8.60
N ASP A 298 17.46 11.71 -8.35
CA ASP A 298 18.58 12.24 -9.14
C ASP A 298 18.54 11.69 -10.58
N GLU A 299 18.31 10.39 -10.77
CA GLU A 299 18.13 9.80 -12.11
C GLU A 299 17.00 10.49 -12.89
N VAL A 300 15.85 10.72 -12.23
CA VAL A 300 14.70 11.44 -12.82
C VAL A 300 15.05 12.89 -13.13
N ALA A 301 15.72 13.59 -12.22
CA ALA A 301 16.11 14.98 -12.42
C ALA A 301 17.09 15.17 -13.60
N ARG A 302 17.97 14.19 -13.82
CA ARG A 302 18.90 14.16 -14.97
C ARG A 302 18.24 13.66 -16.27
N GLY A 303 16.99 13.16 -16.22
CA GLY A 303 16.29 12.62 -17.38
C GLY A 303 16.83 11.27 -17.87
N VAL A 304 17.48 10.49 -17.01
CA VAL A 304 18.18 9.24 -17.38
C VAL A 304 17.49 7.99 -16.80
N TYR A 305 16.43 8.14 -16.01
CA TYR A 305 15.74 6.99 -15.44
C TYR A 305 15.13 6.11 -16.53
N SER A 306 15.45 4.82 -16.48
CA SER A 306 14.83 3.77 -17.32
C SER A 306 15.04 2.40 -16.68
N SER A 307 14.01 1.56 -16.73
CA SER A 307 14.13 0.13 -16.40
C SER A 307 14.82 -0.68 -17.51
N GLY A 308 15.03 -0.05 -18.70
CA GLY A 308 15.27 -0.81 -19.93
C GLY A 308 14.06 -1.63 -20.35
N GLU A 309 14.25 -2.47 -21.36
CA GLU A 309 13.25 -3.44 -21.80
C GLU A 309 13.33 -4.69 -20.93
N LEU A 310 12.24 -5.03 -20.27
CA LEU A 310 12.12 -6.22 -19.42
C LEU A 310 11.13 -7.18 -20.05
N ALA A 311 11.58 -8.40 -20.31
CA ALA A 311 10.67 -9.48 -20.66
C ALA A 311 9.72 -9.74 -19.48
N VAL A 312 8.43 -9.88 -19.73
CA VAL A 312 7.40 -10.03 -18.70
C VAL A 312 6.37 -11.07 -19.06
N THR A 313 5.80 -11.69 -18.04
CA THR A 313 4.53 -12.41 -18.12
C THR A 313 3.43 -11.51 -17.59
N VAL A 314 2.25 -11.49 -18.21
CA VAL A 314 1.14 -10.62 -17.84
C VAL A 314 -0.11 -11.43 -17.54
N ASP A 315 -0.67 -11.22 -16.35
CA ASP A 315 -1.98 -11.72 -15.94
C ASP A 315 -2.98 -10.57 -15.80
N SER A 316 -4.21 -10.78 -16.25
CA SER A 316 -5.34 -9.85 -16.10
C SER A 316 -6.26 -10.31 -14.97
N LEU A 317 -6.81 -9.36 -14.22
CA LEU A 317 -7.85 -9.57 -13.22
C LEU A 317 -9.08 -8.71 -13.57
N PRO A 318 -9.89 -9.11 -14.57
CA PRO A 318 -11.05 -8.35 -15.01
C PRO A 318 -12.22 -8.42 -14.03
N ASN A 319 -12.31 -9.50 -13.23
CA ASN A 319 -13.38 -9.74 -12.26
C ASN A 319 -12.88 -10.57 -11.06
N ALA A 320 -13.77 -10.93 -10.15
CA ALA A 320 -13.45 -11.66 -8.92
C ALA A 320 -13.37 -13.20 -9.09
N ARG A 321 -13.33 -13.73 -10.31
CA ARG A 321 -13.25 -15.19 -10.54
C ARG A 321 -11.82 -15.70 -10.49
N GLY A 322 -10.83 -14.83 -10.75
CA GLY A 322 -9.42 -15.16 -10.71
C GLY A 322 -8.63 -14.52 -11.85
N PHE A 323 -7.35 -14.83 -11.87
CA PHE A 323 -6.42 -14.33 -12.88
C PHE A 323 -6.59 -15.06 -14.22
N ILE A 324 -6.39 -14.31 -15.29
CA ILE A 324 -6.39 -14.81 -16.67
C ILE A 324 -5.03 -14.47 -17.27
N ARG A 325 -4.28 -15.48 -17.71
CA ARG A 325 -3.01 -15.26 -18.40
C ARG A 325 -3.27 -14.54 -19.73
N LEU A 326 -2.74 -13.32 -19.86
CA LEU A 326 -2.76 -12.61 -21.15
C LEU A 326 -1.67 -13.14 -22.08
N GLY A 327 -0.45 -13.29 -21.61
CA GLY A 327 0.66 -13.76 -22.41
C GLY A 327 2.01 -13.21 -21.97
N GLU A 328 2.98 -13.31 -22.91
CA GLU A 328 4.32 -12.78 -22.74
C GLU A 328 4.45 -11.42 -23.44
N GLY A 329 5.28 -10.55 -22.89
CA GLY A 329 5.47 -9.22 -23.44
C GLY A 329 6.75 -8.55 -22.99
N VAL A 330 6.80 -7.25 -23.23
CA VAL A 330 7.87 -6.35 -22.79
C VAL A 330 7.28 -5.23 -21.96
N LEU A 331 7.90 -4.99 -20.82
CA LEU A 331 7.65 -3.83 -19.96
C LEU A 331 8.81 -2.84 -20.11
N VAL A 332 8.44 -1.57 -20.25
CA VAL A 332 9.36 -0.44 -20.09
C VAL A 332 8.76 0.50 -19.06
N HIS A 333 9.58 0.96 -18.12
CA HIS A 333 9.25 2.05 -17.21
C HIS A 333 10.38 3.10 -17.30
N ASP A 334 10.06 4.24 -17.87
CA ASP A 334 11.02 5.30 -18.15
C ASP A 334 10.45 6.69 -17.83
N MET A 335 11.10 7.75 -18.35
CA MET A 335 10.68 9.14 -18.18
C MET A 335 9.26 9.44 -18.71
N ASN A 336 8.65 8.55 -19.49
CA ASN A 336 7.28 8.68 -20.01
C ASN A 336 6.23 7.95 -19.14
N GLY A 337 6.68 7.11 -18.20
CA GLY A 337 5.85 6.22 -17.37
C GLY A 337 5.93 4.77 -17.81
N PHE A 338 4.87 3.98 -17.58
CA PHE A 338 4.84 2.57 -17.95
C PHE A 338 4.30 2.34 -19.36
N SER A 339 4.95 1.43 -20.09
CA SER A 339 4.47 0.85 -21.34
C SER A 339 4.63 -0.68 -21.27
N VAL A 340 3.56 -1.40 -21.51
CA VAL A 340 3.52 -2.87 -21.54
C VAL A 340 2.92 -3.29 -22.87
N ARG A 341 3.61 -4.11 -23.63
CA ARG A 341 3.12 -4.62 -24.92
C ARG A 341 3.49 -6.10 -25.07
N GLY A 342 2.54 -6.90 -25.52
CA GLY A 342 2.76 -8.33 -25.72
C GLY A 342 1.77 -8.94 -26.68
N ARG A 343 1.82 -10.28 -26.77
CA ARG A 343 0.88 -11.07 -27.55
C ARG A 343 0.28 -12.16 -26.67
N ASP A 344 -1.00 -12.41 -26.86
CA ASP A 344 -1.68 -13.53 -26.23
C ASP A 344 -1.42 -14.86 -26.98
N ALA A 345 -2.03 -15.95 -26.50
CA ALA A 345 -1.88 -17.27 -27.07
C ALA A 345 -2.42 -17.38 -28.53
N ASP A 346 -3.36 -16.53 -28.91
CA ASP A 346 -3.96 -16.46 -30.24
C ASP A 346 -3.16 -15.53 -31.16
N GLY A 347 -2.11 -14.85 -30.64
CA GLY A 347 -1.26 -13.93 -31.38
C GLY A 347 -1.80 -12.49 -31.43
N ASP A 348 -2.93 -12.22 -30.78
CA ASP A 348 -3.50 -10.88 -30.67
C ASP A 348 -2.62 -9.98 -29.76
N VAL A 349 -2.46 -8.72 -30.15
CA VAL A 349 -1.65 -7.75 -29.39
C VAL A 349 -2.45 -7.22 -28.22
N PHE A 350 -1.84 -7.27 -27.03
CA PHE A 350 -2.30 -6.50 -25.86
C PHE A 350 -1.31 -5.37 -25.55
N GLU A 351 -1.84 -4.23 -25.12
CA GLU A 351 -1.04 -3.06 -24.79
C GLU A 351 -1.68 -2.26 -23.67
N MET A 352 -0.84 -1.76 -22.75
CA MET A 352 -1.22 -0.79 -21.72
C MET A 352 -0.15 0.27 -21.58
N VAL A 353 -0.54 1.54 -21.64
CA VAL A 353 0.32 2.69 -21.37
C VAL A 353 -0.23 3.45 -20.16
N LYS A 354 0.65 3.76 -19.23
CA LYS A 354 0.39 4.61 -18.06
C LYS A 354 1.35 5.79 -18.05
N PRO A 355 0.95 6.92 -18.65
CA PRO A 355 1.82 8.09 -18.66
C PRO A 355 1.98 8.66 -17.25
N VAL A 356 3.11 9.31 -16.99
CA VAL A 356 3.51 9.86 -15.69
C VAL A 356 2.35 10.59 -14.96
N PRO A 357 1.58 11.50 -15.59
CA PRO A 357 0.51 12.21 -14.87
C PRO A 357 -0.65 11.33 -14.40
N SER A 358 -0.74 10.10 -14.90
CA SER A 358 -1.85 9.19 -14.58
C SER A 358 -1.67 8.39 -13.31
N LEU A 359 -0.45 8.34 -12.75
CA LEU A 359 -0.09 7.53 -11.59
C LEU A 359 0.77 8.34 -10.60
N TYR A 360 0.21 8.70 -9.43
CA TYR A 360 0.99 9.31 -8.36
C TYR A 360 1.82 8.29 -7.56
N SER A 361 1.48 7.03 -7.64
CA SER A 361 2.20 5.88 -7.11
C SER A 361 1.70 4.62 -7.82
N CYS A 362 2.36 3.48 -7.64
CA CYS A 362 1.89 2.19 -8.14
C CYS A 362 1.90 1.14 -7.02
N HIS A 363 1.16 0.06 -7.24
CA HIS A 363 1.21 -1.10 -6.37
C HIS A 363 2.23 -2.10 -6.90
N ILE A 364 2.93 -2.72 -5.97
CA ILE A 364 3.89 -3.81 -6.24
C ILE A 364 3.60 -4.95 -5.29
N GLU A 365 4.03 -6.14 -5.67
CA GLU A 365 4.00 -7.32 -4.82
C GLU A 365 5.36 -8.02 -4.84
N TYR A 366 5.75 -8.60 -3.71
CA TYR A 366 6.94 -9.42 -3.60
C TYR A 366 6.54 -10.88 -3.55
N ASP A 367 7.12 -11.70 -4.44
CA ASP A 367 6.86 -13.13 -4.54
C ASP A 367 5.34 -13.45 -4.47
N TYR A 368 4.59 -12.78 -5.35
CA TYR A 368 3.13 -12.76 -5.27
C TYR A 368 2.53 -14.16 -5.23
N LEU A 369 1.73 -14.43 -4.21
CA LEU A 369 1.15 -15.75 -3.90
C LEU A 369 2.20 -16.87 -3.71
N GLY A 370 3.48 -16.54 -3.51
CA GLY A 370 4.57 -17.49 -3.35
C GLY A 370 4.87 -18.33 -4.61
N LYS A 371 4.45 -17.87 -5.81
CA LYS A 371 4.53 -18.66 -7.04
C LYS A 371 4.97 -17.90 -8.28
N HIS A 372 4.75 -16.58 -8.31
CA HIS A 372 4.84 -15.81 -9.56
C HIS A 372 6.01 -14.82 -9.58
N GLY A 373 6.74 -14.69 -8.48
CA GLY A 373 7.80 -13.70 -8.33
C GLY A 373 7.25 -12.30 -8.03
N ASP A 374 8.14 -11.32 -8.08
CA ASP A 374 7.80 -9.92 -7.82
C ASP A 374 7.04 -9.33 -9.01
N CYS A 375 6.05 -8.47 -8.76
CA CYS A 375 5.29 -7.85 -9.84
C CYS A 375 4.89 -6.40 -9.56
N VAL A 376 4.55 -5.69 -10.63
CA VAL A 376 3.84 -4.41 -10.59
C VAL A 376 2.41 -4.64 -11.03
N ASP A 377 1.43 -4.11 -10.30
CA ASP A 377 0.05 -4.10 -10.79
C ASP A 377 -0.32 -2.73 -11.35
N LEU A 378 -0.82 -2.72 -12.58
CA LEU A 378 -1.32 -1.53 -13.27
C LEU A 378 -2.82 -1.65 -13.49
N ASN A 379 -3.53 -0.62 -13.06
CA ASN A 379 -4.99 -0.64 -13.03
C ASN A 379 -5.61 0.30 -14.07
N THR A 380 -6.64 -0.17 -14.76
CA THR A 380 -7.63 0.66 -15.45
C THR A 380 -8.92 0.70 -14.62
N LEU A 381 -9.99 1.31 -15.11
CA LEU A 381 -11.30 1.23 -14.44
C LEU A 381 -11.91 -0.18 -14.55
N ASP A 382 -11.55 -0.93 -15.59
CA ASP A 382 -12.20 -2.19 -15.96
C ASP A 382 -11.31 -3.41 -15.73
N ASP A 383 -9.99 -3.21 -15.56
CA ASP A 383 -9.02 -4.31 -15.47
C ASP A 383 -7.85 -3.96 -14.54
N THR A 384 -7.20 -5.00 -14.04
CA THR A 384 -5.91 -4.91 -13.33
C THR A 384 -4.95 -5.90 -13.96
N TRP A 385 -3.80 -5.41 -14.44
CA TRP A 385 -2.75 -6.26 -14.96
C TRP A 385 -1.65 -6.45 -13.93
N TYR A 386 -1.36 -7.71 -13.65
CA TYR A 386 -0.22 -8.13 -12.85
C TYR A 386 0.91 -8.48 -13.80
N ILE A 387 2.00 -7.72 -13.72
CA ILE A 387 3.10 -7.75 -14.68
C ILE A 387 4.31 -8.27 -13.93
N TYR A 388 4.79 -9.45 -14.32
CA TYR A 388 5.89 -10.18 -13.68
C TYR A 388 7.14 -10.07 -14.54
N PRO A 389 8.12 -9.19 -14.19
CA PRO A 389 9.39 -9.10 -14.90
C PRO A 389 10.22 -10.37 -14.71
N HIS A 390 10.98 -10.72 -15.73
CA HIS A 390 11.90 -11.86 -15.73
C HIS A 390 13.35 -11.41 -15.53
N GLY A 391 14.18 -12.29 -14.97
CA GLY A 391 15.60 -12.06 -14.75
C GLY A 391 15.92 -11.49 -13.36
N ASP A 392 17.13 -10.95 -13.20
CA ASP A 392 17.70 -10.51 -11.92
C ASP A 392 18.16 -9.04 -11.93
N ARG A 393 17.90 -8.31 -13.02
CA ARG A 393 18.34 -6.91 -13.19
C ARG A 393 17.18 -5.91 -13.14
N PHE A 394 16.27 -6.11 -12.21
CA PHE A 394 15.18 -5.19 -11.93
C PHE A 394 14.85 -5.16 -10.44
N SER A 395 14.14 -4.13 -10.02
CA SER A 395 13.50 -4.04 -8.72
C SER A 395 12.14 -3.36 -8.86
N VAL A 396 11.09 -4.04 -8.41
CA VAL A 396 9.75 -3.44 -8.34
C VAL A 396 9.70 -2.29 -7.34
N THR A 397 10.55 -2.32 -6.30
CA THR A 397 10.75 -1.20 -5.37
C THR A 397 11.28 0.04 -6.09
N LYS A 398 12.33 -0.12 -6.94
CA LYS A 398 12.85 0.98 -7.76
C LYS A 398 11.77 1.56 -8.66
N MET A 399 10.94 0.70 -9.29
CA MET A 399 9.82 1.14 -10.13
C MET A 399 8.77 1.93 -9.33
N ALA A 400 8.44 1.47 -8.10
CA ALA A 400 7.52 2.18 -7.24
C ALA A 400 8.06 3.56 -6.84
N LEU A 401 9.33 3.66 -6.43
CA LEU A 401 10.01 4.91 -6.12
C LEU A 401 10.03 5.85 -7.33
N ALA A 402 10.39 5.31 -8.50
CA ALA A 402 10.46 6.09 -9.74
C ALA A 402 9.08 6.61 -10.18
N THR A 403 8.02 5.82 -10.03
CA THR A 403 6.65 6.28 -10.33
C THR A 403 6.32 7.54 -9.52
N GLU A 404 6.64 7.54 -8.23
CA GLU A 404 6.40 8.67 -7.33
C GLU A 404 7.27 9.88 -7.70
N GLU A 405 8.57 9.69 -7.91
CA GLU A 405 9.50 10.78 -8.23
C GLU A 405 9.24 11.40 -9.62
N LEU A 406 8.87 10.59 -10.62
CA LEU A 406 8.41 11.05 -11.93
C LEU A 406 7.17 11.91 -11.81
N TYR A 407 6.16 11.45 -11.04
CA TYR A 407 4.96 12.23 -10.80
C TYR A 407 5.25 13.56 -10.11
N PHE A 408 6.12 13.57 -9.09
CA PHE A 408 6.51 14.80 -8.40
C PHE A 408 7.30 15.74 -9.30
N ALA A 409 8.21 15.23 -10.14
CA ALA A 409 8.93 16.03 -11.12
C ALA A 409 7.97 16.68 -12.13
N HIS A 410 7.01 15.91 -12.65
CA HIS A 410 5.97 16.42 -13.52
C HIS A 410 5.14 17.51 -12.83
N ARG A 411 4.71 17.30 -11.57
CA ARG A 411 3.93 18.28 -10.79
C ARG A 411 4.68 19.59 -10.63
N ARG A 412 5.97 19.52 -10.27
CA ARG A 412 6.83 20.73 -10.18
C ARG A 412 6.95 21.44 -11.52
N ALA A 413 7.12 20.70 -12.62
CA ALA A 413 7.26 21.27 -13.96
C ALA A 413 6.00 22.02 -14.42
N VAL A 414 4.79 21.59 -14.01
CA VAL A 414 3.52 22.26 -14.33
C VAL A 414 3.05 23.25 -13.24
N GLY A 415 3.93 23.60 -12.30
CA GLY A 415 3.66 24.59 -11.25
C GLY A 415 2.59 24.17 -10.23
N ARG A 416 2.40 22.86 -10.04
CA ARG A 416 1.46 22.32 -9.05
C ARG A 416 2.18 21.84 -7.78
N PRO A 417 1.61 22.03 -6.59
CA PRO A 417 2.23 21.50 -5.37
C PRO A 417 2.36 19.97 -5.43
N CYS A 418 3.39 19.44 -4.80
CA CYS A 418 3.50 18.01 -4.59
C CYS A 418 2.58 17.54 -3.45
N PRO A 419 2.16 16.25 -3.43
CA PRO A 419 1.43 15.69 -2.31
C PRO A 419 2.16 15.94 -0.98
N PRO A 420 1.43 16.27 0.10
CA PRO A 420 2.03 16.46 1.41
C PRO A 420 2.61 15.13 1.93
N GLY A 421 3.75 15.20 2.64
CA GLY A 421 4.34 14.06 3.34
C GLY A 421 5.70 13.58 2.82
N LEU A 422 6.19 14.11 1.69
CA LEU A 422 7.50 13.79 1.10
C LEU A 422 8.21 15.09 0.68
N ALA A 423 8.47 16.00 1.62
CA ALA A 423 9.35 17.15 1.42
C ALA A 423 10.64 16.93 2.19
#